data_d0e56ed167d6f04ed4a9b199db31b6e7
#
_entry.id   d0e56ed167d6f04ed4a9b199db31b6e7
#
_cell.length_a   1.000
_cell.length_b   1.000
_cell.length_c   1.000
_cell.angle_alpha   90.00
_cell.angle_beta   90.00
_cell.angle_gamma   90.00
#
_symmetry.space_group_name_H-M   'P 1'
#
loop_
_entity.id
_entity.type
_entity.pdbx_description
1 polymer ?
#
loop_
_entity_poly.entity_id
_entity_poly.type
_entity_poly.pdbx_seq_one_letter_code
_entity_poly.pdbx_strand_id
1 'polypeptide(L)'
;MSVESIFAIIEQNKDVYIEFLRSLIQSDSFNPPGNEKNVALVIEDFLKDKGIKTEIFPFGDNRANLFAFLNDNFTGKNLLYNGHMDVVPPGSKADWKYPPLSAYIKRNKYIYGRGTADMKAALAAMIVSITILKKIGIKTSGNLIVNAVADEETGGKLGTGWCLDNVLKKRSIKCDFVLVGEASGVHPLPKAIVLGEKGHLTIKLVTSGKSAHSMAPSMGKNAIYMMSRIIENFDDLEKYLPKIDPPFTIEELKEMVAVALPPRENFDRIYNDQPLLRSMTEALTKLTKSINMISGGIKENVIPDRCEVLIDFRLFPGQTSQMIINGLKKLITDIGFKVNNATTENLPGEVYLEIYSDGESSVWEDYNKSQTVKEFKKIVENTYGKKSFFFLSAGGTDSKYYRNSGYCKETVHFGPGNIRQMHATNENLELQDFFNSIKVYTLFAHKFLSTE
;
A
#
# COMPACT_ATOMS: atom_id res chain seq x y z
N MET A 1 12.70 -18.50 26.15
CA MET A 1 14.04 -18.03 25.70
C MET A 1 14.09 -16.54 25.88
N SER A 2 15.25 -15.94 26.23
CA SER A 2 15.33 -14.51 26.48
C SER A 2 15.41 -13.70 25.19
N VAL A 3 15.07 -12.42 25.24
CA VAL A 3 15.19 -11.45 24.14
C VAL A 3 16.65 -11.39 23.65
N GLU A 4 17.63 -11.49 24.57
CA GLU A 4 19.04 -11.47 24.27
C GLU A 4 19.46 -12.65 23.37
N SER A 5 18.87 -13.83 23.59
CA SER A 5 19.14 -15.01 22.76
C SER A 5 18.66 -14.81 21.31
N ILE A 6 17.48 -14.19 21.10
CA ILE A 6 16.97 -13.84 19.76
C ILE A 6 17.93 -12.84 19.09
N PHE A 7 18.35 -11.82 19.80
CA PHE A 7 19.26 -10.81 19.26
C PHE A 7 20.62 -11.40 18.88
N ALA A 8 21.16 -12.31 19.72
CA ALA A 8 22.41 -13.01 19.43
C ALA A 8 22.31 -13.84 18.14
N ILE A 9 21.18 -14.54 17.92
CA ILE A 9 20.95 -15.28 16.66
C ILE A 9 20.96 -14.34 15.46
N ILE A 10 20.32 -13.17 15.57
CA ILE A 10 20.26 -12.18 14.48
C ILE A 10 21.66 -11.66 14.17
N GLU A 11 22.44 -11.27 15.20
CA GLU A 11 23.79 -10.75 15.03
C GLU A 11 24.74 -11.77 14.39
N GLN A 12 24.69 -13.03 14.82
CA GLN A 12 25.52 -14.12 14.30
C GLN A 12 25.24 -14.49 12.84
N ASN A 13 24.04 -14.19 12.33
CA ASN A 13 23.61 -14.57 10.98
C ASN A 13 23.36 -13.35 10.07
N LYS A 14 23.87 -12.17 10.42
CA LYS A 14 23.64 -10.93 9.64
C LYS A 14 23.98 -11.09 8.17
N ASP A 15 25.12 -11.67 7.84
CA ASP A 15 25.57 -11.82 6.46
C ASP A 15 24.62 -12.72 5.67
N VAL A 16 24.15 -13.82 6.27
CA VAL A 16 23.17 -14.73 5.65
C VAL A 16 21.85 -13.99 5.35
N TYR A 17 21.40 -13.15 6.27
CA TYR A 17 20.15 -12.41 6.09
C TYR A 17 20.30 -11.27 5.08
N ILE A 18 21.46 -10.64 5.01
CA ILE A 18 21.78 -9.65 3.97
C ILE A 18 21.78 -10.32 2.59
N GLU A 19 22.45 -11.47 2.44
CA GLU A 19 22.50 -12.19 1.15
C GLU A 19 21.11 -12.68 0.74
N PHE A 20 20.26 -13.12 1.66
CA PHE A 20 18.88 -13.46 1.37
C PHE A 20 18.09 -12.22 0.89
N LEU A 21 18.20 -11.07 1.55
CA LEU A 21 17.60 -9.83 1.11
C LEU A 21 18.10 -9.44 -0.29
N ARG A 22 19.39 -9.55 -0.54
CA ARG A 22 19.98 -9.26 -1.86
C ARG A 22 19.39 -10.16 -2.94
N SER A 23 19.26 -11.46 -2.67
CA SER A 23 18.66 -12.41 -3.61
C SER A 23 17.23 -12.04 -4.00
N LEU A 24 16.41 -11.56 -3.03
CA LEU A 24 15.05 -11.09 -3.32
C LEU A 24 15.07 -9.83 -4.20
N ILE A 25 15.94 -8.85 -3.90
CA ILE A 25 16.04 -7.60 -4.68
C ILE A 25 16.54 -7.90 -6.10
N GLN A 26 17.48 -8.81 -6.27
CA GLN A 26 18.04 -9.21 -7.55
C GLN A 26 17.07 -10.01 -8.42
N SER A 27 16.06 -10.64 -7.81
CA SER A 27 15.02 -11.35 -8.53
C SER A 27 14.08 -10.36 -9.21
N ASP A 28 14.03 -10.40 -10.54
CA ASP A 28 13.12 -9.57 -11.33
C ASP A 28 11.66 -9.96 -11.03
N SER A 29 10.90 -8.99 -10.57
CA SER A 29 9.46 -9.09 -10.32
C SER A 29 8.75 -7.77 -10.63
N PHE A 30 9.22 -7.06 -11.65
CA PHE A 30 8.53 -5.84 -12.11
C PHE A 30 7.10 -6.14 -12.52
N ASN A 31 6.16 -5.36 -12.02
CA ASN A 31 4.75 -5.46 -12.35
C ASN A 31 4.25 -4.12 -12.94
N PRO A 32 3.78 -4.09 -14.20
CA PRO A 32 3.67 -5.17 -15.15
C PRO A 32 5.03 -5.65 -15.71
N PRO A 33 5.15 -6.87 -16.26
CA PRO A 33 4.11 -7.90 -16.42
C PRO A 33 3.85 -8.75 -15.16
N GLY A 34 4.73 -8.69 -14.14
CA GLY A 34 4.74 -9.55 -12.97
C GLY A 34 5.58 -10.83 -13.22
N ASN A 35 6.54 -11.06 -12.32
CA ASN A 35 7.44 -12.22 -12.37
C ASN A 35 7.65 -12.77 -10.95
N GLU A 36 6.63 -12.71 -10.10
CA GLU A 36 6.70 -12.98 -8.67
C GLU A 36 7.13 -14.43 -8.37
N LYS A 37 6.91 -15.36 -9.31
CA LYS A 37 7.37 -16.74 -9.17
C LYS A 37 8.90 -16.83 -8.96
N ASN A 38 9.68 -15.92 -9.56
CA ASN A 38 11.12 -15.86 -9.34
C ASN A 38 11.45 -15.61 -7.85
N VAL A 39 10.73 -14.67 -7.23
CA VAL A 39 10.89 -14.33 -5.81
C VAL A 39 10.39 -15.47 -4.92
N ALA A 40 9.24 -16.08 -5.27
CA ALA A 40 8.68 -17.22 -4.53
C ALA A 40 9.66 -18.40 -4.48
N LEU A 41 10.34 -18.71 -5.58
CA LEU A 41 11.33 -19.78 -5.64
C LEU A 41 12.56 -19.48 -4.78
N VAL A 42 13.03 -18.23 -4.73
CA VAL A 42 14.13 -17.82 -3.83
C VAL A 42 13.72 -17.96 -2.36
N ILE A 43 12.48 -17.62 -2.01
CA ILE A 43 11.95 -17.81 -0.66
C ILE A 43 11.86 -19.29 -0.32
N GLU A 44 11.32 -20.11 -1.21
CA GLU A 44 11.21 -21.56 -1.01
C GLU A 44 12.56 -22.20 -0.80
N ASP A 45 13.55 -21.88 -1.64
CA ASP A 45 14.92 -22.39 -1.51
C ASP A 45 15.57 -21.98 -0.16
N PHE A 46 15.40 -20.73 0.24
CA PHE A 46 15.88 -20.25 1.55
C PHE A 46 15.24 -20.99 2.72
N LEU A 47 14.00 -21.42 2.61
CA LEU A 47 13.25 -22.11 3.67
C LEU A 47 13.41 -23.63 3.67
N LYS A 48 13.83 -24.23 2.55
CA LYS A 48 13.85 -25.68 2.30
C LYS A 48 14.52 -26.49 3.41
N ASP A 49 15.72 -26.09 3.85
CA ASP A 49 16.49 -26.82 4.86
C ASP A 49 16.22 -26.36 6.29
N LYS A 50 15.23 -25.50 6.52
CA LYS A 50 14.89 -24.93 7.81
C LYS A 50 13.65 -25.56 8.45
N GLY A 51 13.09 -26.58 7.80
CA GLY A 51 11.88 -27.29 8.30
C GLY A 51 10.64 -26.43 8.32
N ILE A 52 10.57 -25.41 7.44
CA ILE A 52 9.41 -24.56 7.24
C ILE A 52 8.65 -25.09 6.02
N LYS A 53 7.38 -25.40 6.19
CA LYS A 53 6.51 -25.84 5.09
C LYS A 53 6.16 -24.64 4.22
N THR A 54 6.33 -24.79 2.92
CA THR A 54 5.95 -23.79 1.91
C THR A 54 4.91 -24.36 0.94
N GLU A 55 4.05 -23.51 0.44
CA GLU A 55 3.09 -23.83 -0.61
C GLU A 55 3.08 -22.69 -1.65
N ILE A 56 3.45 -22.99 -2.90
CA ILE A 56 3.42 -22.04 -4.00
C ILE A 56 2.14 -22.24 -4.82
N PHE A 57 1.46 -21.16 -5.13
CA PHE A 57 0.24 -21.10 -5.93
C PHE A 57 0.52 -20.33 -7.22
N PRO A 58 0.96 -21.02 -8.30
CA PRO A 58 1.27 -20.37 -9.56
C PRO A 58 0.00 -19.94 -10.30
N PHE A 59 0.09 -18.84 -11.04
CA PHE A 59 -0.92 -18.38 -11.98
C PHE A 59 -0.25 -17.58 -13.12
N GLY A 60 -0.92 -17.50 -14.29
CA GLY A 60 -0.29 -16.89 -15.46
C GLY A 60 1.05 -17.55 -15.83
N ASP A 61 1.89 -16.84 -16.56
CA ASP A 61 3.13 -17.42 -17.12
C ASP A 61 4.25 -17.53 -16.07
N ASN A 62 4.50 -16.47 -15.30
CA ASN A 62 5.59 -16.42 -14.31
C ASN A 62 5.17 -15.73 -13.00
N ARG A 63 3.91 -15.86 -12.64
CA ARG A 63 3.34 -15.27 -11.42
C ARG A 63 3.02 -16.35 -10.41
N ALA A 64 3.13 -16.04 -9.13
CA ALA A 64 2.76 -16.94 -8.03
C ALA A 64 2.52 -16.19 -6.73
N ASN A 65 1.70 -16.78 -5.86
CA ASN A 65 1.65 -16.48 -4.43
C ASN A 65 2.33 -17.61 -3.66
N LEU A 66 2.84 -17.32 -2.46
CA LEU A 66 3.48 -18.29 -1.59
C LEU A 66 2.96 -18.16 -0.17
N PHE A 67 2.72 -19.30 0.48
CA PHE A 67 2.54 -19.38 1.92
C PHE A 67 3.70 -20.13 2.58
N ALA A 68 4.15 -19.65 3.74
CA ALA A 68 5.05 -20.38 4.63
C ALA A 68 4.41 -20.51 6.01
N PHE A 69 4.48 -21.70 6.61
CA PHE A 69 3.84 -22.06 7.86
C PHE A 69 4.86 -22.51 8.90
N LEU A 70 4.83 -21.94 10.10
CA LEU A 70 5.70 -22.34 11.19
C LEU A 70 5.47 -23.80 11.61
N ASN A 71 4.22 -24.23 11.60
CA ASN A 71 3.76 -25.58 11.91
C ASN A 71 2.44 -25.88 11.19
N ASP A 72 1.83 -27.07 11.47
CA ASP A 72 0.55 -27.48 10.87
C ASP A 72 -0.66 -27.27 11.82
N ASN A 73 -0.49 -26.54 12.94
CA ASN A 73 -1.55 -26.30 13.90
C ASN A 73 -2.14 -24.89 13.74
N PHE A 74 -3.45 -24.81 13.61
CA PHE A 74 -4.21 -23.56 13.45
C PHE A 74 -5.30 -23.39 14.51
N THR A 75 -5.30 -24.22 15.57
CA THR A 75 -6.39 -24.22 16.57
C THR A 75 -6.28 -23.12 17.62
N GLY A 76 -5.07 -22.60 17.84
CA GLY A 76 -4.80 -21.46 18.74
C GLY A 76 -4.78 -20.12 18.03
N LYS A 77 -4.10 -19.15 18.64
CA LYS A 77 -3.92 -17.84 18.03
C LYS A 77 -3.05 -17.94 16.78
N ASN A 78 -3.53 -17.37 15.67
CA ASN A 78 -2.79 -17.34 14.42
C ASN A 78 -2.39 -15.89 14.08
N LEU A 79 -1.13 -15.72 13.77
CA LEU A 79 -0.54 -14.46 13.30
C LEU A 79 -0.22 -14.58 11.81
N LEU A 80 -0.69 -13.62 11.02
CA LEU A 80 -0.39 -13.55 9.61
C LEU A 80 0.56 -12.37 9.32
N TYR A 81 1.67 -12.65 8.69
CA TYR A 81 2.53 -11.68 8.05
C TYR A 81 2.25 -11.70 6.54
N ASN A 82 1.93 -10.53 5.99
CA ASN A 82 1.66 -10.37 4.57
C ASN A 82 2.67 -9.42 3.95
N GLY A 83 3.21 -9.77 2.80
CA GLY A 83 4.13 -8.92 2.05
C GLY A 83 4.15 -9.27 0.57
N HIS A 84 4.15 -8.22 -0.28
CA HIS A 84 4.17 -8.43 -1.71
C HIS A 84 5.58 -8.67 -2.28
N MET A 85 5.60 -9.45 -3.36
CA MET A 85 6.82 -9.84 -4.08
C MET A 85 7.08 -8.98 -5.31
N ASP A 86 6.02 -8.43 -5.89
CA ASP A 86 6.12 -7.54 -7.05
C ASP A 86 6.67 -6.17 -6.69
N VAL A 87 7.13 -5.46 -7.69
CA VAL A 87 7.66 -4.10 -7.56
C VAL A 87 7.33 -3.29 -8.80
N VAL A 88 7.12 -1.98 -8.68
CA VAL A 88 6.91 -1.11 -9.85
C VAL A 88 8.13 -1.11 -10.78
N PRO A 89 7.94 -0.91 -12.09
CA PRO A 89 9.04 -0.73 -13.04
C PRO A 89 10.00 0.38 -12.61
N PRO A 90 11.30 0.27 -12.94
CA PRO A 90 12.33 1.20 -12.47
C PRO A 90 12.28 2.57 -13.16
N GLY A 91 11.50 2.74 -14.23
CA GLY A 91 11.58 3.89 -15.11
C GLY A 91 12.88 3.88 -15.94
N SER A 92 13.44 5.05 -16.20
CA SER A 92 14.70 5.18 -16.94
C SER A 92 15.87 4.63 -16.13
N LYS A 93 16.49 3.56 -16.62
CA LYS A 93 17.66 2.95 -15.95
C LYS A 93 18.86 3.91 -15.91
N ALA A 94 18.93 4.90 -16.79
CA ALA A 94 20.00 5.90 -16.81
C ALA A 94 19.97 6.84 -15.59
N ASP A 95 18.81 6.97 -14.96
CA ASP A 95 18.63 7.84 -13.79
C ASP A 95 19.07 7.14 -12.48
N TRP A 96 19.34 5.84 -12.54
CA TRP A 96 19.79 5.07 -11.40
C TRP A 96 21.31 5.14 -11.23
N LYS A 97 21.75 5.55 -10.05
CA LYS A 97 23.16 5.56 -9.67
C LYS A 97 23.74 4.13 -9.56
N TYR A 98 22.92 3.21 -9.08
CA TYR A 98 23.20 1.78 -9.00
C TYR A 98 22.07 1.04 -9.72
N PRO A 99 22.34 0.03 -10.57
CA PRO A 99 21.28 -0.66 -11.30
C PRO A 99 20.14 -1.12 -10.39
N PRO A 100 18.87 -1.01 -10.83
CA PRO A 100 17.69 -1.28 -9.98
C PRO A 100 17.68 -2.64 -9.28
N LEU A 101 18.24 -3.67 -9.91
CA LEU A 101 18.31 -5.04 -9.37
C LEU A 101 19.70 -5.40 -8.84
N SER A 102 20.60 -4.42 -8.63
CA SER A 102 21.97 -4.72 -8.18
C SER A 102 22.08 -5.10 -6.72
N ALA A 103 21.13 -4.72 -5.90
CA ALA A 103 21.21 -4.85 -4.44
C ALA A 103 22.56 -4.32 -3.88
N TYR A 104 22.98 -3.15 -4.39
CA TYR A 104 24.28 -2.59 -4.07
C TYR A 104 24.35 -2.11 -2.62
N ILE A 105 25.35 -2.59 -1.88
CA ILE A 105 25.56 -2.18 -0.49
C ILE A 105 26.62 -1.07 -0.45
N LYS A 106 26.22 0.08 0.09
CA LYS A 106 27.10 1.23 0.26
C LYS A 106 27.55 1.37 1.71
N ARG A 107 28.87 1.36 1.92
CA ARG A 107 29.52 1.57 3.25
C ARG A 107 28.97 0.65 4.35
N ASN A 108 28.54 -0.56 4.03
CA ASN A 108 27.89 -1.50 4.95
C ASN A 108 26.70 -0.90 5.73
N LYS A 109 26.11 0.16 5.20
CA LYS A 109 25.03 0.89 5.88
C LYS A 109 23.73 0.91 5.09
N TYR A 110 23.79 1.11 3.79
CA TYR A 110 22.62 1.23 2.93
C TYR A 110 22.64 0.18 1.84
N ILE A 111 21.50 -0.42 1.55
CA ILE A 111 21.26 -1.26 0.39
C ILE A 111 20.41 -0.50 -0.62
N TYR A 112 20.82 -0.49 -1.89
CA TYR A 112 20.14 0.19 -3.00
C TYR A 112 19.56 -0.81 -3.97
N GLY A 113 18.34 -0.56 -4.43
CA GLY A 113 17.64 -1.35 -5.43
C GLY A 113 16.12 -1.18 -5.34
N ARG A 114 15.43 -1.44 -6.43
CA ARG A 114 13.97 -1.45 -6.46
C ARG A 114 13.45 -2.57 -5.55
N GLY A 115 12.47 -2.27 -4.69
CA GLY A 115 11.93 -3.19 -3.70
C GLY A 115 12.66 -3.17 -2.35
N THR A 116 13.69 -2.32 -2.18
CA THR A 116 14.38 -2.20 -0.88
C THR A 116 13.51 -1.56 0.19
N ALA A 117 12.67 -0.61 -0.15
CA ALA A 117 11.71 0.02 0.75
C ALA A 117 10.30 -0.54 0.55
N ASP A 118 9.96 -0.93 -0.68
CA ASP A 118 8.63 -1.33 -1.10
C ASP A 118 8.66 -2.65 -1.90
N MET A 119 8.40 -3.85 -1.26
CA MET A 119 8.57 -4.07 0.19
C MET A 119 9.39 -5.33 0.47
N LYS A 120 10.29 -5.72 -0.46
CA LYS A 120 11.08 -6.97 -0.35
C LYS A 120 11.91 -7.07 0.93
N ALA A 121 12.35 -5.92 1.50
CA ALA A 121 13.07 -5.97 2.77
C ALA A 121 12.17 -6.35 3.95
N ALA A 122 10.93 -5.87 3.98
CA ALA A 122 9.97 -6.31 4.98
C ALA A 122 9.64 -7.80 4.82
N LEU A 123 9.39 -8.24 3.60
CA LEU A 123 9.14 -9.65 3.29
C LEU A 123 10.32 -10.53 3.71
N ALA A 124 11.56 -10.13 3.40
CA ALA A 124 12.77 -10.82 3.86
C ALA A 124 12.82 -10.90 5.40
N ALA A 125 12.52 -9.80 6.10
CA ALA A 125 12.51 -9.77 7.56
C ALA A 125 11.44 -10.70 8.17
N MET A 126 10.26 -10.79 7.56
CA MET A 126 9.19 -11.72 7.94
C MET A 126 9.62 -13.19 7.75
N ILE A 127 10.20 -13.50 6.60
CA ILE A 127 10.72 -14.83 6.29
C ILE A 127 11.86 -15.22 7.24
N VAL A 128 12.77 -14.30 7.55
CA VAL A 128 13.82 -14.55 8.54
C VAL A 128 13.22 -14.78 9.92
N SER A 129 12.21 -14.03 10.33
CA SER A 129 11.60 -14.17 11.65
C SER A 129 10.99 -15.56 11.89
N ILE A 130 10.28 -16.13 10.89
CA ILE A 130 9.73 -17.48 11.02
C ILE A 130 10.84 -18.53 11.15
N THR A 131 11.99 -18.35 10.47
CA THR A 131 13.13 -19.26 10.61
C THR A 131 13.77 -19.20 12.00
N ILE A 132 13.85 -18.02 12.59
CA ILE A 132 14.36 -17.84 13.95
C ILE A 132 13.44 -18.55 14.95
N LEU A 133 12.12 -18.33 14.84
CA LEU A 133 11.14 -18.97 15.70
C LEU A 133 11.17 -20.51 15.60
N LYS A 134 11.35 -21.05 14.41
CA LYS A 134 11.54 -22.49 14.19
C LYS A 134 12.81 -22.99 14.85
N LYS A 135 13.94 -22.28 14.65
CA LYS A 135 15.25 -22.63 15.22
C LYS A 135 15.24 -22.67 16.76
N ILE A 136 14.53 -21.72 17.38
CA ILE A 136 14.43 -21.68 18.85
C ILE A 136 13.40 -22.68 19.42
N GLY A 137 12.67 -23.37 18.56
CA GLY A 137 11.68 -24.38 18.99
C GLY A 137 10.54 -23.79 19.83
N ILE A 138 9.98 -22.63 19.40
CA ILE A 138 8.87 -22.00 20.13
C ILE A 138 7.70 -22.96 20.31
N LYS A 139 7.22 -23.10 21.54
CA LYS A 139 5.97 -23.84 21.82
C LYS A 139 4.79 -22.91 21.59
N THR A 140 3.91 -23.29 20.70
CA THR A 140 2.72 -22.50 20.32
C THR A 140 1.51 -23.39 20.12
N SER A 141 0.33 -22.91 20.49
CA SER A 141 -0.96 -23.56 20.18
C SER A 141 -1.51 -23.13 18.82
N GLY A 142 -0.96 -22.09 18.20
CA GLY A 142 -1.37 -21.55 16.90
C GLY A 142 -0.23 -21.53 15.91
N ASN A 143 -0.31 -20.65 14.92
CA ASN A 143 0.63 -20.58 13.81
C ASN A 143 1.14 -19.16 13.53
N LEU A 144 2.39 -19.08 13.07
CA LEU A 144 2.84 -17.95 12.28
C LEU A 144 2.75 -18.33 10.80
N ILE A 145 2.01 -17.55 10.05
CA ILE A 145 1.81 -17.69 8.62
C ILE A 145 2.50 -16.52 7.95
N VAL A 146 3.35 -16.77 6.96
CA VAL A 146 3.86 -15.71 6.07
C VAL A 146 3.25 -15.93 4.71
N ASN A 147 2.51 -14.93 4.23
CA ASN A 147 1.91 -14.90 2.90
C ASN A 147 2.68 -13.91 2.03
N ALA A 148 3.53 -14.43 1.16
CA ALA A 148 4.21 -13.67 0.12
C ALA A 148 3.31 -13.61 -1.12
N VAL A 149 2.84 -12.43 -1.46
CA VAL A 149 1.81 -12.23 -2.48
C VAL A 149 2.34 -11.54 -3.72
N ALA A 150 1.62 -11.72 -4.80
CA ALA A 150 1.79 -11.00 -6.05
C ALA A 150 0.81 -9.81 -6.13
N ASP A 151 0.93 -9.00 -7.20
CA ASP A 151 -0.13 -8.11 -7.70
C ASP A 151 -0.45 -6.87 -6.83
N GLU A 152 0.25 -6.62 -5.74
CA GLU A 152 -0.08 -5.49 -4.88
C GLU A 152 -0.01 -4.16 -5.63
N GLU A 153 1.05 -3.96 -6.41
CA GLU A 153 1.35 -2.75 -7.20
C GLU A 153 0.31 -2.46 -8.31
N THR A 154 -0.57 -3.44 -8.57
CA THR A 154 -1.69 -3.32 -9.52
C THR A 154 -3.06 -3.58 -8.87
N GLY A 155 -3.12 -3.52 -7.51
CA GLY A 155 -4.33 -3.54 -6.70
C GLY A 155 -4.56 -4.75 -5.83
N GLY A 156 -3.72 -5.81 -5.91
CA GLY A 156 -3.70 -6.96 -4.99
C GLY A 156 -4.79 -8.01 -5.19
N LYS A 157 -5.61 -7.89 -6.24
CA LYS A 157 -6.75 -8.80 -6.46
C LYS A 157 -6.32 -10.24 -6.71
N LEU A 158 -5.24 -10.44 -7.48
CA LEU A 158 -4.69 -11.76 -7.81
C LEU A 158 -3.71 -12.24 -6.72
N GLY A 159 -3.26 -11.35 -5.84
CA GLY A 159 -2.41 -11.60 -4.69
C GLY A 159 -3.22 -11.85 -3.43
N THR A 160 -3.22 -10.87 -2.53
CA THR A 160 -3.87 -10.94 -1.22
C THR A 160 -5.36 -11.25 -1.32
N GLY A 161 -6.09 -10.62 -2.26
CA GLY A 161 -7.51 -10.92 -2.47
C GLY A 161 -7.75 -12.39 -2.79
N TRP A 162 -7.01 -12.94 -3.75
CA TRP A 162 -7.11 -14.35 -4.12
C TRP A 162 -6.69 -15.30 -2.97
N CYS A 163 -5.59 -15.00 -2.29
CA CYS A 163 -5.07 -15.79 -1.17
C CYS A 163 -6.08 -15.85 -0.01
N LEU A 164 -6.70 -14.73 0.30
CA LEU A 164 -7.72 -14.64 1.34
C LEU A 164 -8.90 -15.57 1.04
N ASP A 165 -9.46 -15.52 -0.17
CA ASP A 165 -10.65 -16.25 -0.53
C ASP A 165 -10.38 -17.75 -0.79
N ASN A 166 -9.26 -18.07 -1.48
CA ASN A 166 -8.99 -19.42 -1.96
C ASN A 166 -8.11 -20.27 -1.03
N VAL A 167 -7.38 -19.65 -0.11
CA VAL A 167 -6.52 -20.38 0.83
C VAL A 167 -7.04 -20.20 2.26
N LEU A 168 -7.05 -18.98 2.77
CA LEU A 168 -7.36 -18.72 4.18
C LEU A 168 -8.82 -19.06 4.52
N LYS A 169 -9.78 -18.45 3.84
CA LYS A 169 -11.22 -18.70 4.09
C LYS A 169 -11.62 -20.12 3.71
N LYS A 170 -11.17 -20.63 2.54
CA LYS A 170 -11.52 -21.98 2.06
C LYS A 170 -11.01 -23.08 2.98
N ARG A 171 -9.86 -22.87 3.65
CA ARG A 171 -9.32 -23.81 4.65
C ARG A 171 -9.80 -23.52 6.07
N SER A 172 -10.69 -22.53 6.25
CA SER A 172 -11.18 -22.10 7.57
C SER A 172 -10.04 -21.66 8.52
N ILE A 173 -8.94 -21.18 7.98
CA ILE A 173 -7.86 -20.61 8.77
C ILE A 173 -8.31 -19.21 9.21
N LYS A 174 -8.36 -18.96 10.51
CA LYS A 174 -8.66 -17.64 11.09
C LYS A 174 -7.38 -17.04 11.64
N CYS A 175 -7.12 -15.77 11.35
CA CYS A 175 -6.01 -15.04 11.93
C CYS A 175 -6.54 -14.00 12.92
N ASP A 176 -5.88 -13.93 14.08
CA ASP A 176 -6.28 -13.03 15.18
C ASP A 176 -5.58 -11.69 15.07
N PHE A 177 -4.46 -11.63 14.33
CA PHE A 177 -3.74 -10.41 14.01
C PHE A 177 -3.08 -10.54 12.64
N VAL A 178 -3.12 -9.47 11.85
CA VAL A 178 -2.44 -9.39 10.55
C VAL A 178 -1.48 -8.21 10.54
N LEU A 179 -0.27 -8.45 10.07
CA LEU A 179 0.74 -7.43 9.88
C LEU A 179 1.20 -7.42 8.42
N VAL A 180 0.92 -6.31 7.73
CA VAL A 180 1.38 -6.05 6.36
C VAL A 180 2.70 -5.29 6.43
N GLY A 181 3.69 -5.72 5.67
CA GLY A 181 5.07 -5.27 5.81
C GLY A 181 5.44 -3.96 5.13
N GLU A 182 4.49 -3.11 4.83
CA GLU A 182 4.71 -1.83 4.15
C GLU A 182 5.65 -0.90 4.90
N ALA A 183 6.43 -0.11 4.16
CA ALA A 183 7.32 0.89 4.74
C ALA A 183 6.54 1.85 5.65
N SER A 184 7.02 2.05 6.87
CA SER A 184 6.33 2.88 7.88
C SER A 184 7.18 4.00 8.48
N GLY A 185 8.38 4.24 7.93
CA GLY A 185 9.22 5.37 8.30
C GLY A 185 8.73 6.66 7.67
N VAL A 186 8.62 7.73 8.47
CA VAL A 186 8.20 9.07 8.05
C VAL A 186 9.24 10.08 8.53
N HIS A 187 10.45 10.01 7.95
CA HIS A 187 11.53 10.91 8.38
C HIS A 187 11.12 12.41 8.31
N PRO A 188 11.39 13.24 9.34
CA PRO A 188 12.23 12.98 10.53
C PRO A 188 11.51 12.34 11.73
N LEU A 189 10.23 11.98 11.59
CA LEU A 189 9.45 11.37 12.65
C LEU A 189 9.96 9.96 12.99
N PRO A 190 9.64 9.43 14.17
CA PRO A 190 9.82 8.01 14.49
C PRO A 190 8.98 7.09 13.59
N LYS A 191 9.09 5.77 13.82
CA LYS A 191 8.29 4.78 13.08
C LYS A 191 6.80 4.93 13.38
N ALA A 192 5.99 4.91 12.33
CA ALA A 192 4.54 4.81 12.43
C ALA A 192 4.09 3.34 12.53
N ILE A 193 2.93 3.13 13.13
CA ILE A 193 2.13 1.90 13.02
C ILE A 193 0.84 2.34 12.34
N VAL A 194 0.58 1.82 11.15
CA VAL A 194 -0.48 2.34 10.30
C VAL A 194 -1.74 1.51 10.46
N LEU A 195 -2.83 2.20 10.78
CA LEU A 195 -4.12 1.61 11.15
C LEU A 195 -5.12 1.57 9.99
N GLY A 196 -4.83 2.23 8.90
CA GLY A 196 -5.73 2.36 7.76
C GLY A 196 -5.11 3.12 6.62
N GLU A 197 -5.80 3.12 5.50
CA GLU A 197 -5.38 3.75 4.27
C GLU A 197 -6.52 4.43 3.54
N LYS A 198 -6.16 5.45 2.74
CA LYS A 198 -7.08 6.03 1.77
C LYS A 198 -7.32 5.07 0.61
N GLY A 199 -8.55 5.12 0.09
CA GLY A 199 -8.86 4.54 -1.21
C GLY A 199 -8.41 5.44 -2.35
N HIS A 200 -8.41 4.92 -3.55
CA HIS A 200 -8.19 5.68 -4.77
C HIS A 200 -9.24 5.35 -5.82
N LEU A 201 -9.52 6.32 -6.65
CA LEU A 201 -10.40 6.15 -7.80
C LEU A 201 -9.86 7.01 -8.93
N THR A 202 -9.53 6.40 -10.06
CA THR A 202 -9.18 7.15 -11.26
C THR A 202 -10.31 7.01 -12.27
N ILE A 203 -10.84 8.14 -12.70
CA ILE A 203 -11.92 8.23 -13.68
C ILE A 203 -11.40 8.88 -14.95
N LYS A 204 -11.71 8.28 -16.08
CA LYS A 204 -11.59 8.89 -17.38
C LYS A 204 -12.95 9.48 -17.79
N LEU A 205 -13.00 10.79 -17.98
CA LEU A 205 -14.16 11.45 -18.59
C LEU A 205 -13.85 11.77 -20.04
N VAL A 206 -14.84 11.52 -20.90
CA VAL A 206 -14.78 11.80 -22.33
C VAL A 206 -16.00 12.63 -22.71
N THR A 207 -15.79 13.81 -23.24
CA THR A 207 -16.83 14.60 -23.90
C THR A 207 -16.84 14.29 -25.38
N SER A 208 -18.02 13.96 -25.91
CA SER A 208 -18.25 13.67 -27.33
C SER A 208 -18.91 14.88 -28.00
N GLY A 209 -18.22 15.43 -28.98
CA GLY A 209 -18.68 16.53 -29.80
C GLY A 209 -19.08 16.11 -31.22
N LYS A 210 -19.01 17.07 -32.14
CA LYS A 210 -19.23 16.86 -33.58
C LYS A 210 -18.19 17.65 -34.34
N SER A 211 -17.41 16.98 -35.15
CA SER A 211 -16.43 17.63 -36.03
C SER A 211 -17.11 18.52 -37.09
N ALA A 212 -16.51 19.65 -37.34
CA ALA A 212 -16.83 20.54 -38.46
C ALA A 212 -15.60 21.42 -38.77
N HIS A 213 -15.65 22.13 -39.91
CA HIS A 213 -14.60 23.09 -40.20
C HIS A 213 -14.75 24.33 -39.29
N SER A 214 -13.63 24.82 -38.73
CA SER A 214 -13.63 25.95 -37.77
C SER A 214 -14.18 27.24 -38.32
N MET A 215 -14.25 27.41 -39.65
CA MET A 215 -14.88 28.59 -40.31
C MET A 215 -16.41 28.67 -40.08
N ALA A 216 -17.07 27.53 -39.77
CA ALA A 216 -18.49 27.44 -39.51
C ALA A 216 -18.78 26.74 -38.16
N PRO A 217 -18.50 27.38 -37.02
CA PRO A 217 -18.56 26.71 -35.70
C PRO A 217 -19.90 26.16 -35.32
N SER A 218 -20.98 26.75 -35.84
CA SER A 218 -22.39 26.33 -35.62
C SER A 218 -22.73 24.96 -36.22
N MET A 219 -21.93 24.47 -37.17
CA MET A 219 -22.11 23.13 -37.79
C MET A 219 -21.54 21.99 -36.96
N GLY A 220 -20.67 22.30 -36.01
CA GLY A 220 -20.04 21.35 -35.11
C GLY A 220 -20.51 21.49 -33.65
N LYS A 221 -19.97 20.63 -32.79
CA LYS A 221 -20.08 20.73 -31.34
C LYS A 221 -18.71 20.50 -30.72
N ASN A 222 -18.15 21.55 -30.13
CA ASN A 222 -16.77 21.52 -29.65
C ASN A 222 -16.66 20.77 -28.33
N ALA A 223 -16.00 19.60 -28.34
CA ALA A 223 -15.81 18.76 -27.18
C ALA A 223 -14.91 19.42 -26.11
N ILE A 224 -13.94 20.25 -26.51
CA ILE A 224 -13.10 20.99 -25.56
C ILE A 224 -13.95 22.02 -24.78
N TYR A 225 -14.87 22.71 -25.41
CA TYR A 225 -15.77 23.64 -24.70
C TYR A 225 -16.72 22.91 -23.73
N MET A 226 -17.13 21.69 -24.06
CA MET A 226 -17.91 20.86 -23.13
C MET A 226 -17.07 20.48 -21.92
N MET A 227 -15.83 20.04 -22.14
CA MET A 227 -14.92 19.65 -21.06
C MET A 227 -14.53 20.86 -20.19
N SER A 228 -14.27 22.03 -20.77
CA SER A 228 -13.96 23.24 -20.01
C SER A 228 -15.06 23.62 -19.04
N ARG A 229 -16.35 23.48 -19.42
CA ARG A 229 -17.47 23.71 -18.52
C ARG A 229 -17.52 22.71 -17.35
N ILE A 230 -17.13 21.45 -17.58
CA ILE A 230 -17.03 20.46 -16.51
C ILE A 230 -15.89 20.85 -15.56
N ILE A 231 -14.72 21.22 -16.10
CA ILE A 231 -13.55 21.62 -15.31
C ILE A 231 -13.85 22.87 -14.48
N GLU A 232 -14.50 23.87 -15.05
CA GLU A 232 -14.90 25.10 -14.36
C GLU A 232 -15.77 24.85 -13.13
N ASN A 233 -16.64 23.83 -13.20
CA ASN A 233 -17.54 23.48 -12.10
C ASN A 233 -17.01 22.34 -11.21
N PHE A 234 -15.79 21.85 -11.46
CA PHE A 234 -15.26 20.65 -10.78
C PHE A 234 -15.03 20.85 -9.28
N ASP A 235 -14.76 22.09 -8.84
CA ASP A 235 -14.60 22.40 -7.41
C ASP A 235 -15.92 22.27 -6.63
N ASP A 236 -17.04 22.37 -7.31
CA ASP A 236 -18.37 22.21 -6.72
C ASP A 236 -18.78 20.75 -6.48
N LEU A 237 -17.95 19.76 -6.87
CA LEU A 237 -18.27 18.34 -6.73
C LEU A 237 -18.69 17.98 -5.30
N GLU A 238 -18.07 18.55 -4.29
CA GLU A 238 -18.36 18.25 -2.87
C GLU A 238 -19.81 18.57 -2.48
N LYS A 239 -20.48 19.51 -3.17
CA LYS A 239 -21.92 19.83 -2.96
C LYS A 239 -22.83 18.67 -3.35
N TYR A 240 -22.36 17.77 -4.20
CA TYR A 240 -23.09 16.62 -4.74
C TYR A 240 -22.76 15.30 -4.03
N LEU A 241 -21.86 15.34 -3.06
CA LEU A 241 -21.47 14.15 -2.29
C LEU A 241 -22.26 14.06 -0.98
N PRO A 242 -22.52 12.85 -0.47
CA PRO A 242 -23.06 12.69 0.86
C PRO A 242 -22.07 13.25 1.90
N LYS A 243 -22.60 13.90 2.94
CA LYS A 243 -21.78 14.33 4.08
C LYS A 243 -21.40 13.11 4.91
N ILE A 244 -20.11 12.85 4.99
CA ILE A 244 -19.53 11.75 5.77
C ILE A 244 -18.39 12.35 6.57
N ASP A 245 -18.36 12.07 7.87
CA ASP A 245 -17.26 12.46 8.72
C ASP A 245 -16.10 11.47 8.55
N PRO A 246 -14.84 11.94 8.50
CA PRO A 246 -13.69 11.04 8.51
C PRO A 246 -13.59 10.30 9.85
N PRO A 247 -13.00 9.09 9.88
CA PRO A 247 -12.91 8.27 11.10
C PRO A 247 -12.10 8.93 12.21
N PHE A 248 -11.20 9.83 11.83
CA PHE A 248 -10.43 10.67 12.76
C PHE A 248 -10.44 12.11 12.31
N THR A 249 -10.57 13.02 13.25
CA THR A 249 -10.42 14.46 13.04
C THR A 249 -8.95 14.83 12.84
N ILE A 250 -8.69 16.01 12.29
CA ILE A 250 -7.32 16.54 12.16
C ILE A 250 -6.62 16.60 13.53
N GLU A 251 -7.34 17.02 14.59
CA GLU A 251 -6.75 17.11 15.92
C GLU A 251 -6.40 15.73 16.49
N GLU A 252 -7.25 14.72 16.31
CA GLU A 252 -6.92 13.35 16.71
C GLU A 252 -5.70 12.80 15.96
N LEU A 253 -5.58 13.07 14.66
CA LEU A 253 -4.38 12.67 13.90
C LEU A 253 -3.13 13.40 14.39
N LYS A 254 -3.23 14.69 14.75
CA LYS A 254 -2.11 15.44 15.35
C LYS A 254 -1.72 14.85 16.71
N GLU A 255 -2.70 14.51 17.56
CA GLU A 255 -2.42 13.87 18.85
C GLU A 255 -1.73 12.51 18.69
N MET A 256 -2.18 11.69 17.73
CA MET A 256 -1.53 10.42 17.42
C MET A 256 -0.03 10.58 17.14
N VAL A 257 0.36 11.63 16.40
CA VAL A 257 1.77 11.88 16.06
C VAL A 257 2.52 12.56 17.20
N ALA A 258 1.87 13.48 17.93
CA ALA A 258 2.48 14.27 18.99
C ALA A 258 3.05 13.41 20.13
N VAL A 259 2.43 12.26 20.42
CA VAL A 259 2.93 11.33 21.46
C VAL A 259 4.34 10.82 21.20
N ALA A 260 4.79 10.87 19.95
CA ALA A 260 6.14 10.44 19.55
C ALA A 260 7.20 11.57 19.67
N LEU A 261 6.78 12.79 19.94
CA LEU A 261 7.63 14.00 19.96
C LEU A 261 7.41 14.85 21.24
N PRO A 262 7.49 14.25 22.43
CA PRO A 262 7.30 15.02 23.66
C PRO A 262 8.45 16.03 23.88
N PRO A 263 8.18 17.24 24.47
CA PRO A 263 6.84 17.72 24.80
C PRO A 263 6.06 18.18 23.55
N ARG A 264 4.77 18.47 23.69
CA ARG A 264 3.85 18.83 22.59
C ARG A 264 4.39 19.95 21.70
N GLU A 265 5.08 20.93 22.25
CA GLU A 265 5.65 22.07 21.53
C GLU A 265 6.65 21.63 20.44
N ASN A 266 7.32 20.50 20.64
CA ASN A 266 8.20 19.93 19.61
C ASN A 266 7.42 19.49 18.37
N PHE A 267 6.26 18.86 18.58
CA PHE A 267 5.37 18.49 17.49
C PHE A 267 4.83 19.73 16.78
N ASP A 268 4.30 20.69 17.54
CA ASP A 268 3.69 21.91 16.97
C ASP A 268 4.69 22.69 16.13
N ARG A 269 5.95 22.80 16.59
CA ARG A 269 7.03 23.40 15.79
C ARG A 269 7.25 22.62 14.50
N ILE A 270 7.45 21.30 14.56
CA ILE A 270 7.69 20.47 13.38
C ILE A 270 6.48 20.53 12.42
N TYR A 271 5.27 20.47 12.94
CA TYR A 271 4.05 20.53 12.14
C TYR A 271 3.93 21.86 11.39
N ASN A 272 4.26 22.97 12.05
CA ASN A 272 4.23 24.31 11.44
C ASN A 272 5.36 24.51 10.42
N ASP A 273 6.55 23.98 10.71
CA ASP A 273 7.74 24.12 9.87
C ASP A 273 7.78 23.13 8.69
N GLN A 274 6.91 22.10 8.68
CA GLN A 274 6.88 21.06 7.65
C GLN A 274 5.55 21.08 6.86
N PRO A 275 5.45 21.87 5.76
CA PRO A 275 4.24 21.95 4.94
C PRO A 275 3.74 20.59 4.46
N LEU A 276 4.67 19.66 4.16
CA LEU A 276 4.33 18.32 3.73
C LEU A 276 3.56 17.54 4.80
N LEU A 277 4.03 17.56 6.06
CA LEU A 277 3.35 16.88 7.17
C LEU A 277 1.93 17.43 7.36
N ARG A 278 1.80 18.75 7.30
CA ARG A 278 0.50 19.44 7.41
C ARG A 278 -0.43 19.01 6.27
N SER A 279 0.04 19.12 5.02
CA SER A 279 -0.76 18.73 3.85
C SER A 279 -1.16 17.25 3.88
N MET A 280 -0.26 16.36 4.29
CA MET A 280 -0.58 14.94 4.44
C MET A 280 -1.64 14.70 5.51
N THR A 281 -1.52 15.33 6.69
CA THR A 281 -2.50 15.18 7.77
C THR A 281 -3.88 15.68 7.33
N GLU A 282 -3.94 16.83 6.67
CA GLU A 282 -5.18 17.38 6.13
C GLU A 282 -5.78 16.47 5.04
N ALA A 283 -4.95 15.94 4.14
CA ALA A 283 -5.40 15.05 3.08
C ALA A 283 -6.04 13.76 3.61
N LEU A 284 -5.62 13.28 4.80
CA LEU A 284 -6.20 12.08 5.41
C LEU A 284 -7.65 12.26 5.87
N THR A 285 -8.09 13.49 6.09
CA THR A 285 -9.45 13.82 6.57
C THR A 285 -10.37 14.37 5.48
N LYS A 286 -9.89 14.48 4.24
CA LYS A 286 -10.62 15.08 3.12
C LYS A 286 -10.58 14.20 1.88
N LEU A 287 -11.61 14.31 1.05
CA LEU A 287 -11.51 13.90 -0.35
C LEU A 287 -10.44 14.76 -1.03
N THR A 288 -9.48 14.14 -1.69
CA THR A 288 -8.59 14.86 -2.59
C THR A 288 -8.91 14.50 -4.03
N LYS A 289 -8.89 15.49 -4.91
CA LYS A 289 -9.25 15.35 -6.33
C LYS A 289 -8.31 16.16 -7.19
N SER A 290 -7.87 15.60 -8.31
CA SER A 290 -6.97 16.28 -9.25
C SER A 290 -7.20 15.81 -10.67
N ILE A 291 -7.28 16.75 -11.62
CA ILE A 291 -7.26 16.44 -13.05
C ILE A 291 -5.80 16.43 -13.49
N ASN A 292 -5.26 15.25 -13.78
CA ASN A 292 -3.84 15.09 -14.03
C ASN A 292 -3.47 15.01 -15.51
N MET A 293 -4.43 14.69 -16.37
CA MET A 293 -4.20 14.61 -17.82
C MET A 293 -5.41 15.17 -18.57
N ILE A 294 -5.15 15.86 -19.69
CA ILE A 294 -6.17 16.32 -20.62
C ILE A 294 -5.65 16.17 -22.06
N SER A 295 -6.51 15.71 -22.96
CA SER A 295 -6.23 15.55 -24.37
C SER A 295 -7.45 15.88 -25.20
N GLY A 296 -7.31 16.63 -26.31
CA GLY A 296 -8.41 16.99 -27.21
C GLY A 296 -7.96 17.76 -28.44
N GLY A 297 -8.67 17.56 -29.56
CA GLY A 297 -8.36 18.17 -30.85
C GLY A 297 -7.27 17.43 -31.61
N ILE A 298 -7.34 17.52 -32.94
CA ILE A 298 -6.41 16.84 -33.86
C ILE A 298 -5.76 17.80 -34.88
N LYS A 299 -6.38 18.94 -35.12
CA LYS A 299 -5.92 19.94 -36.10
C LYS A 299 -6.52 21.31 -35.80
N GLU A 300 -5.77 22.37 -36.06
CA GLU A 300 -6.10 23.76 -35.73
C GLU A 300 -7.39 24.32 -36.40
N ASN A 301 -7.77 23.74 -37.56
CA ASN A 301 -8.93 24.16 -38.32
C ASN A 301 -10.10 23.18 -38.30
N VAL A 302 -10.09 22.23 -37.35
CA VAL A 302 -11.16 21.24 -37.13
C VAL A 302 -11.74 21.41 -35.73
N ILE A 303 -13.07 21.52 -35.65
CA ILE A 303 -13.77 21.52 -34.34
C ILE A 303 -13.58 20.16 -33.70
N PRO A 304 -13.05 20.07 -32.47
CA PRO A 304 -12.83 18.81 -31.79
C PRO A 304 -14.13 18.08 -31.49
N ASP A 305 -14.22 16.82 -31.88
CA ASP A 305 -15.32 15.91 -31.55
C ASP A 305 -15.05 15.05 -30.33
N ARG A 306 -13.82 15.11 -29.78
CA ARG A 306 -13.42 14.38 -28.59
C ARG A 306 -12.50 15.23 -27.72
N CYS A 307 -12.78 15.21 -26.42
CA CYS A 307 -11.84 15.65 -25.39
C CYS A 307 -11.94 14.71 -24.20
N GLU A 308 -10.80 14.35 -23.62
CA GLU A 308 -10.76 13.42 -22.48
C GLU A 308 -9.86 13.97 -21.37
N VAL A 309 -10.21 13.64 -20.13
CA VAL A 309 -9.41 13.90 -18.93
C VAL A 309 -9.30 12.66 -18.07
N LEU A 310 -8.18 12.53 -17.35
CA LEU A 310 -8.01 11.60 -16.24
C LEU A 310 -8.03 12.36 -14.93
N ILE A 311 -8.89 11.91 -14.02
CA ILE A 311 -9.14 12.50 -12.70
C ILE A 311 -8.73 11.48 -11.66
N ASP A 312 -7.80 11.84 -10.77
CA ASP A 312 -7.44 11.05 -9.59
C ASP A 312 -8.20 11.57 -8.37
N PHE A 313 -8.83 10.65 -7.65
CA PHE A 313 -9.48 10.87 -6.38
C PHE A 313 -8.80 10.02 -5.29
N ARG A 314 -8.59 10.60 -4.09
CA ARG A 314 -8.18 9.86 -2.91
C ARG A 314 -9.26 9.97 -1.84
N LEU A 315 -9.85 8.84 -1.52
CA LEU A 315 -11.01 8.70 -0.65
C LEU A 315 -10.57 8.42 0.78
N PHE A 316 -11.09 9.16 1.75
CA PHE A 316 -10.89 8.77 3.16
C PHE A 316 -11.83 7.61 3.53
N PRO A 317 -11.49 6.81 4.58
CA PRO A 317 -12.34 5.71 5.01
C PRO A 317 -13.77 6.15 5.33
N GLY A 318 -14.75 5.41 4.79
CA GLY A 318 -16.18 5.76 4.79
C GLY A 318 -16.68 6.27 3.46
N GLN A 319 -15.84 6.83 2.60
CA GLN A 319 -16.21 7.17 1.22
C GLN A 319 -16.03 5.96 0.31
N THR A 320 -16.93 5.82 -0.67
CA THR A 320 -16.85 4.79 -1.71
C THR A 320 -16.73 5.41 -3.09
N SER A 321 -16.12 4.68 -4.02
CA SER A 321 -16.04 5.09 -5.43
C SER A 321 -17.40 5.36 -6.04
N GLN A 322 -18.42 4.58 -5.66
CA GLN A 322 -19.78 4.79 -6.16
C GLN A 322 -20.37 6.14 -5.73
N MET A 323 -20.08 6.62 -4.52
CA MET A 323 -20.51 7.97 -4.07
C MET A 323 -19.90 9.06 -4.94
N ILE A 324 -18.60 8.96 -5.25
CA ILE A 324 -17.90 9.92 -6.10
C ILE A 324 -18.46 9.89 -7.52
N ILE A 325 -18.65 8.70 -8.09
CA ILE A 325 -19.23 8.51 -9.42
C ILE A 325 -20.63 9.12 -9.50
N ASN A 326 -21.48 8.88 -8.52
CA ASN A 326 -22.85 9.41 -8.47
C ASN A 326 -22.84 10.94 -8.34
N GLY A 327 -21.99 11.51 -7.48
CA GLY A 327 -21.84 12.95 -7.33
C GLY A 327 -21.35 13.61 -8.62
N LEU A 328 -20.36 13.01 -9.28
CA LEU A 328 -19.82 13.52 -10.54
C LEU A 328 -20.86 13.47 -11.67
N LYS A 329 -21.62 12.38 -11.78
CA LYS A 329 -22.74 12.28 -12.74
C LYS A 329 -23.79 13.35 -12.49
N LYS A 330 -24.15 13.61 -11.24
CA LYS A 330 -25.12 14.63 -10.86
C LYS A 330 -24.63 16.03 -11.21
N LEU A 331 -23.39 16.38 -10.85
CA LEU A 331 -22.76 17.65 -11.22
C LEU A 331 -22.80 17.86 -12.74
N ILE A 332 -22.37 16.87 -13.53
CA ILE A 332 -22.33 16.96 -14.99
C ILE A 332 -23.75 17.11 -15.57
N THR A 333 -24.75 16.46 -14.98
CA THR A 333 -26.15 16.58 -15.40
C THR A 333 -26.69 17.98 -15.11
N ASP A 334 -26.41 18.53 -13.93
CA ASP A 334 -26.90 19.86 -13.51
C ASP A 334 -26.33 21.00 -14.37
N ILE A 335 -25.09 20.83 -14.88
CA ILE A 335 -24.52 21.79 -15.85
C ILE A 335 -24.99 21.56 -17.30
N GLY A 336 -25.94 20.63 -17.51
CA GLY A 336 -26.68 20.47 -18.75
C GLY A 336 -26.13 19.42 -19.72
N PHE A 337 -25.32 18.45 -19.26
CA PHE A 337 -24.87 17.35 -20.10
C PHE A 337 -25.47 16.02 -19.66
N LYS A 338 -25.79 15.16 -20.63
CA LYS A 338 -26.16 13.78 -20.36
C LYS A 338 -24.91 12.94 -20.15
N VAL A 339 -24.89 12.15 -19.09
CA VAL A 339 -23.77 11.27 -18.73
C VAL A 339 -24.15 9.82 -18.93
N ASN A 340 -23.30 9.08 -19.63
CA ASN A 340 -23.43 7.64 -19.84
C ASN A 340 -22.16 6.93 -19.35
N ASN A 341 -22.26 5.62 -19.14
CA ASN A 341 -21.07 4.80 -19.02
C ASN A 341 -20.42 4.66 -20.40
N ALA A 342 -19.10 4.50 -20.44
CA ALA A 342 -18.38 4.34 -21.69
C ALA A 342 -18.94 3.16 -22.51
N THR A 343 -19.26 3.42 -23.79
CA THR A 343 -19.77 2.47 -24.76
C THR A 343 -18.95 2.57 -26.04
N THR A 344 -19.16 1.65 -26.95
CA THR A 344 -18.50 1.66 -28.29
C THR A 344 -19.01 2.79 -29.19
N GLU A 345 -20.22 3.33 -28.94
CA GLU A 345 -20.81 4.43 -29.70
C GLU A 345 -21.03 5.65 -28.79
N ASN A 346 -20.28 6.71 -29.02
CA ASN A 346 -20.37 7.97 -28.32
C ASN A 346 -21.24 8.96 -29.12
N LEU A 347 -22.35 9.38 -28.55
CA LEU A 347 -23.25 10.35 -29.21
C LEU A 347 -22.77 11.79 -29.01
N PRO A 348 -22.83 12.64 -30.05
CA PRO A 348 -22.44 14.04 -29.95
C PRO A 348 -23.26 14.80 -28.90
N GLY A 349 -22.56 15.45 -27.97
CA GLY A 349 -23.20 16.24 -26.90
C GLY A 349 -23.32 15.52 -25.57
N GLU A 350 -22.89 14.28 -25.50
CA GLU A 350 -22.90 13.49 -24.28
C GLU A 350 -21.50 13.38 -23.64
N VAL A 351 -21.48 12.99 -22.37
CA VAL A 351 -20.28 12.76 -21.58
C VAL A 351 -20.23 11.27 -21.20
N TYR A 352 -19.07 10.68 -21.31
CA TYR A 352 -18.84 9.27 -20.98
C TYR A 352 -17.87 9.14 -19.83
N LEU A 353 -18.20 8.24 -18.88
CA LEU A 353 -17.42 7.97 -17.70
C LEU A 353 -16.93 6.53 -17.74
N GLU A 354 -15.62 6.35 -17.61
CA GLU A 354 -14.93 5.06 -17.51
C GLU A 354 -14.12 5.02 -16.22
N ILE A 355 -14.25 3.94 -15.44
CA ILE A 355 -13.40 3.69 -14.28
C ILE A 355 -12.08 3.12 -14.80
N TYR A 356 -11.00 3.84 -14.57
CA TYR A 356 -9.64 3.44 -14.97
C TYR A 356 -8.97 2.59 -13.90
N SER A 357 -9.11 2.98 -12.63
CA SER A 357 -8.66 2.19 -11.48
C SER A 357 -9.52 2.51 -10.26
N ASP A 358 -9.67 1.54 -9.37
CA ASP A 358 -10.47 1.63 -8.16
C ASP A 358 -9.84 0.81 -7.04
N GLY A 359 -9.71 1.40 -5.87
CA GLY A 359 -9.18 0.75 -4.68
C GLY A 359 -9.85 1.29 -3.42
N GLU A 360 -10.42 0.40 -2.65
CA GLU A 360 -11.15 0.74 -1.43
C GLU A 360 -10.24 1.33 -0.35
N SER A 361 -10.78 2.23 0.45
CA SER A 361 -10.19 2.68 1.71
C SER A 361 -10.47 1.68 2.82
N SER A 362 -9.66 1.68 3.87
CA SER A 362 -9.94 0.88 5.07
C SER A 362 -9.36 1.52 6.32
N VAL A 363 -9.92 1.19 7.50
CA VAL A 363 -9.43 1.69 8.78
C VAL A 363 -9.82 0.78 9.94
N TRP A 364 -8.96 0.73 10.96
CA TRP A 364 -9.25 0.12 12.25
C TRP A 364 -9.41 1.20 13.31
N GLU A 365 -10.64 1.61 13.58
CA GLU A 365 -10.98 2.69 14.51
C GLU A 365 -10.80 2.31 15.99
N ASP A 366 -11.18 1.09 16.35
CA ASP A 366 -11.16 0.59 17.74
C ASP A 366 -9.77 0.12 18.25
N TYR A 367 -8.69 0.49 17.56
CA TYR A 367 -7.33 0.02 17.85
C TYR A 367 -6.91 0.25 19.31
N ASN A 368 -7.40 1.32 19.92
CA ASN A 368 -7.08 1.70 21.30
C ASN A 368 -7.62 0.71 22.34
N LYS A 369 -8.59 -0.14 21.99
CA LYS A 369 -9.13 -1.22 22.83
C LYS A 369 -8.26 -2.49 22.79
N SER A 370 -7.45 -2.69 21.72
CA SER A 370 -6.63 -3.89 21.57
C SER A 370 -5.38 -3.85 22.44
N GLN A 371 -5.20 -4.87 23.26
CA GLN A 371 -3.95 -5.08 24.01
C GLN A 371 -2.83 -5.53 23.06
N THR A 372 -3.15 -6.29 22.03
CA THR A 372 -2.21 -6.82 21.05
C THR A 372 -1.47 -5.68 20.35
N VAL A 373 -2.17 -4.66 19.84
CA VAL A 373 -1.52 -3.53 19.15
C VAL A 373 -0.73 -2.65 20.11
N LYS A 374 -1.16 -2.53 21.38
CA LYS A 374 -0.38 -1.82 22.41
C LYS A 374 0.92 -2.54 22.72
N GLU A 375 0.90 -3.87 22.79
CA GLU A 375 2.10 -4.68 22.97
C GLU A 375 3.01 -4.61 21.74
N PHE A 376 2.44 -4.68 20.54
CA PHE A 376 3.19 -4.47 19.30
C PHE A 376 3.91 -3.13 19.31
N LYS A 377 3.19 -2.05 19.63
CA LYS A 377 3.76 -0.70 19.75
C LYS A 377 4.93 -0.65 20.75
N LYS A 378 4.78 -1.28 21.92
CA LYS A 378 5.83 -1.35 22.93
C LYS A 378 7.08 -2.09 22.44
N ILE A 379 6.91 -3.17 21.67
CA ILE A 379 8.02 -3.92 21.05
C ILE A 379 8.74 -3.03 20.04
N VAL A 380 8.01 -2.30 19.19
CA VAL A 380 8.57 -1.33 18.24
C VAL A 380 9.39 -0.27 18.99
N GLU A 381 8.80 0.38 20.00
CA GLU A 381 9.47 1.42 20.78
C GLU A 381 10.76 0.93 21.45
N ASN A 382 10.71 -0.24 22.06
CA ASN A 382 11.89 -0.83 22.72
C ASN A 382 12.99 -1.19 21.69
N THR A 383 12.61 -1.70 20.53
CA THR A 383 13.58 -2.11 19.50
C THR A 383 14.26 -0.91 18.84
N TYR A 384 13.51 0.15 18.57
CA TYR A 384 14.03 1.36 17.92
C TYR A 384 14.60 2.38 18.93
N GLY A 385 14.37 2.20 20.24
CA GLY A 385 14.78 3.16 21.28
C GLY A 385 14.11 4.53 21.16
N LYS A 386 12.95 4.60 20.53
CA LYS A 386 12.19 5.83 20.27
C LYS A 386 10.70 5.55 20.41
N LYS A 387 9.95 6.58 20.82
CA LYS A 387 8.48 6.51 20.77
C LYS A 387 8.00 6.26 19.34
N SER A 388 6.92 5.50 19.19
CA SER A 388 6.21 5.30 17.93
C SER A 388 4.81 5.90 18.02
N PHE A 389 4.14 6.04 16.89
CA PHE A 389 2.81 6.61 16.83
C PHE A 389 1.91 5.82 15.89
N PHE A 390 0.61 5.93 16.11
CA PHE A 390 -0.38 5.42 15.18
C PHE A 390 -0.68 6.46 14.10
N PHE A 391 -0.99 6.00 12.89
CA PHE A 391 -1.29 6.92 11.79
C PHE A 391 -2.12 6.22 10.70
N LEU A 392 -2.47 6.97 9.65
CA LEU A 392 -3.09 6.47 8.43
C LEU A 392 -2.16 6.65 7.24
N SER A 393 -2.26 5.77 6.25
CA SER A 393 -1.57 5.91 4.96
C SER A 393 -2.40 6.75 3.98
N ALA A 394 -1.72 7.59 3.22
CA ALA A 394 -2.33 8.28 2.09
C ALA A 394 -2.43 7.40 0.83
N GLY A 395 -1.67 6.30 0.76
CA GLY A 395 -1.73 5.28 -0.28
C GLY A 395 -2.47 4.03 0.19
N GLY A 396 -3.08 3.30 -0.73
CA GLY A 396 -3.71 2.00 -0.46
C GLY A 396 -2.66 0.91 -0.24
N THR A 397 -3.03 -0.13 0.49
CA THR A 397 -2.21 -1.32 0.74
C THR A 397 -3.09 -2.57 0.74
N ASP A 398 -2.48 -3.74 0.81
CA ASP A 398 -3.19 -5.01 0.94
C ASP A 398 -3.97 -5.19 2.25
N SER A 399 -3.74 -4.32 3.25
CA SER A 399 -4.47 -4.32 4.52
C SER A 399 -5.99 -4.23 4.35
N LYS A 400 -6.45 -3.52 3.32
CA LYS A 400 -7.87 -3.37 2.98
C LYS A 400 -8.60 -4.70 2.82
N TYR A 401 -7.95 -5.71 2.23
CA TYR A 401 -8.58 -7.03 2.01
C TYR A 401 -8.96 -7.70 3.32
N TYR A 402 -8.10 -7.61 4.34
CA TYR A 402 -8.36 -8.23 5.64
C TYR A 402 -9.41 -7.47 6.44
N ARG A 403 -9.35 -6.12 6.44
CA ARG A 403 -10.29 -5.29 7.20
C ARG A 403 -11.67 -5.25 6.57
N ASN A 404 -11.78 -4.93 5.27
CA ASN A 404 -13.05 -4.73 4.59
C ASN A 404 -13.85 -6.03 4.42
N SER A 405 -13.17 -7.18 4.28
CA SER A 405 -13.84 -8.48 4.25
C SER A 405 -14.32 -8.97 5.61
N GLY A 406 -13.98 -8.26 6.70
CA GLY A 406 -14.27 -8.70 8.07
C GLY A 406 -13.44 -9.90 8.52
N TYR A 407 -12.43 -10.31 7.74
CA TYR A 407 -11.57 -11.45 8.07
C TYR A 407 -10.74 -11.22 9.34
N CYS A 408 -10.07 -10.07 9.41
CA CYS A 408 -9.33 -9.65 10.59
C CYS A 408 -9.30 -8.12 10.69
N LYS A 409 -10.00 -7.57 11.68
CA LYS A 409 -9.97 -6.11 11.95
C LYS A 409 -8.64 -5.68 12.54
N GLU A 410 -8.02 -6.51 13.38
CA GLU A 410 -6.71 -6.25 13.98
C GLU A 410 -5.61 -6.40 12.92
N THR A 411 -5.67 -5.54 11.90
CA THR A 411 -4.70 -5.47 10.81
C THR A 411 -3.99 -4.13 10.85
N VAL A 412 -2.66 -4.17 10.90
CA VAL A 412 -1.81 -2.96 10.82
C VAL A 412 -0.79 -3.14 9.71
N HIS A 413 -0.24 -2.04 9.20
CA HIS A 413 1.01 -2.17 8.48
C HIS A 413 2.18 -1.52 9.23
N PHE A 414 3.33 -2.15 9.11
CA PHE A 414 4.58 -1.72 9.71
C PHE A 414 5.74 -2.44 9.02
N GLY A 415 6.75 -1.71 8.58
CA GLY A 415 7.93 -2.30 7.96
C GLY A 415 9.13 -1.36 7.92
N PRO A 416 10.29 -1.89 7.50
CA PRO A 416 11.49 -1.09 7.29
C PRO A 416 11.32 -0.15 6.10
N GLY A 417 12.13 0.89 6.05
CA GLY A 417 12.12 1.86 4.97
C GLY A 417 11.36 3.13 5.31
N ASN A 418 11.59 4.11 4.45
CA ASN A 418 10.94 5.42 4.52
C ASN A 418 9.97 5.53 3.34
N ILE A 419 8.74 5.96 3.60
CA ILE A 419 7.71 6.14 2.56
C ILE A 419 8.14 7.02 1.38
N ARG A 420 9.11 7.93 1.59
CA ARG A 420 9.67 8.76 0.53
C ARG A 420 10.57 8.01 -0.46
N GLN A 421 10.98 6.79 -0.11
CA GLN A 421 11.79 5.93 -0.97
C GLN A 421 10.94 5.01 -1.85
N MET A 422 9.69 4.78 -1.48
CA MET A 422 8.74 3.98 -2.26
C MET A 422 8.60 4.57 -3.66
N HIS A 423 8.72 3.73 -4.68
CA HIS A 423 8.67 4.09 -6.11
C HIS A 423 9.74 5.11 -6.58
N ALA A 424 10.61 5.59 -5.70
CA ALA A 424 11.64 6.56 -6.06
C ALA A 424 12.77 5.95 -6.90
N THR A 425 13.39 6.76 -7.74
CA THR A 425 14.68 6.42 -8.38
C THR A 425 15.78 6.40 -7.30
N ASN A 426 16.70 5.45 -7.38
CA ASN A 426 17.72 5.20 -6.35
C ASN A 426 17.12 4.80 -4.99
N GLU A 427 16.00 4.12 -5.01
CA GLU A 427 15.38 3.52 -3.83
C GLU A 427 16.41 2.81 -2.97
N ASN A 428 16.35 3.04 -1.67
CA ASN A 428 17.33 2.48 -0.75
C ASN A 428 16.76 2.30 0.67
N LEU A 429 17.45 1.46 1.44
CA LEU A 429 17.12 1.14 2.81
C LEU A 429 18.36 1.16 3.68
N GLU A 430 18.26 1.65 4.91
CA GLU A 430 19.30 1.48 5.92
C GLU A 430 19.25 0.04 6.47
N LEU A 431 20.36 -0.68 6.41
CA LEU A 431 20.44 -2.08 6.87
C LEU A 431 20.09 -2.24 8.36
N GLN A 432 20.35 -1.22 9.18
CA GLN A 432 19.92 -1.24 10.58
C GLN A 432 18.40 -1.30 10.73
N ASP A 433 17.65 -0.63 9.84
CA ASP A 433 16.18 -0.66 9.83
C ASP A 433 15.65 -2.06 9.45
N PHE A 434 16.30 -2.73 8.51
CA PHE A 434 16.03 -4.13 8.18
C PHE A 434 16.22 -5.06 9.39
N PHE A 435 17.37 -4.95 10.09
CA PHE A 435 17.62 -5.76 11.29
C PHE A 435 16.67 -5.44 12.43
N ASN A 436 16.32 -4.18 12.62
CA ASN A 436 15.31 -3.80 13.62
C ASN A 436 13.94 -4.41 13.29
N SER A 437 13.56 -4.47 12.02
CA SER A 437 12.31 -5.11 11.60
C SER A 437 12.33 -6.63 11.84
N ILE A 438 13.44 -7.32 11.58
CA ILE A 438 13.59 -8.73 11.96
C ILE A 438 13.38 -8.91 13.48
N LYS A 439 13.98 -8.04 14.31
CA LYS A 439 13.80 -8.07 15.76
C LYS A 439 12.34 -7.87 16.16
N VAL A 440 11.69 -6.84 15.61
CA VAL A 440 10.27 -6.54 15.89
C VAL A 440 9.37 -7.73 15.52
N TYR A 441 9.50 -8.24 14.31
CA TYR A 441 8.66 -9.35 13.83
C TYR A 441 8.89 -10.62 14.65
N THR A 442 10.14 -10.96 14.95
CA THR A 442 10.46 -12.14 15.75
C THR A 442 9.92 -12.01 17.18
N LEU A 443 10.17 -10.87 17.84
CA LEU A 443 9.71 -10.66 19.22
C LEU A 443 8.19 -10.61 19.34
N PHE A 444 7.53 -9.96 18.38
CA PHE A 444 6.08 -9.89 18.38
C PHE A 444 5.46 -11.27 18.17
N ALA A 445 5.91 -12.01 17.15
CA ALA A 445 5.41 -13.35 16.91
C ALA A 445 5.71 -14.30 18.08
N HIS A 446 6.91 -14.23 18.66
CA HIS A 446 7.25 -14.98 19.87
C HIS A 446 6.26 -14.69 20.99
N LYS A 447 6.03 -13.41 21.32
CA LYS A 447 5.14 -13.03 22.41
C LYS A 447 3.68 -13.36 22.14
N PHE A 448 3.22 -13.16 20.91
CA PHE A 448 1.82 -13.37 20.50
C PHE A 448 1.43 -14.86 20.51
N LEU A 449 2.36 -15.73 20.10
CA LEU A 449 2.09 -17.15 19.89
C LEU A 449 2.50 -18.04 21.07
N SER A 450 3.39 -17.57 21.96
CA SER A 450 3.83 -18.40 23.10
C SER A 450 2.66 -18.81 23.98
N THR A 451 2.59 -20.10 24.27
CA THR A 451 1.78 -20.63 25.38
C THR A 451 2.63 -20.50 26.64
N GLU A 452 2.20 -19.65 27.58
CA GLU A 452 2.77 -19.64 28.93
C GLU A 452 2.49 -20.93 29.69
#